data_4fec043983622e119e69883ca06faef8
#
_entry.id   4fec043983622e119e69883ca06faef8
#
_cell.length_a   1.000
_cell.length_b   1.000
_cell.length_c   1.000
_cell.angle_alpha   90.00
_cell.angle_beta   90.00
_cell.angle_gamma   90.00
#
_symmetry.space_group_name_H-M   'P 1'
#
loop_
_entity.id
_entity.type
_entity.pdbx_description
1 polymer ?
#
loop_
_entity_poly.entity_id
_entity_poly.type
_entity_poly.pdbx_seq_one_letter_code
_entity_poly.pdbx_strand_id
1 'polypeptide(L)'
;MLKPFDEFDSFFERNLYKNNSCGEYKTNYISSGLPNRKVLSRLSYYNFFIAQWRNPNKVIRKMATMTNSALCLLQAVIGINRVKNLGFRLYYGSSWWSISDEFAKYYLEKAKKFIDIFSDKTFAIDEICPQTIIENSYYKDSIYINPSGIEQNLRLIDFQRGNGYGSPHVWTISDINEILNTNNLFGRKFDSEIDAEIVEEILNKIHG
;
A
#
# COMPACT_ATOMS: atom_id res chain seq x y z
N MET A 1 -20.21 -19.71 2.99
CA MET A 1 -19.20 -20.77 3.23
C MET A 1 -17.99 -20.38 2.38
N LEU A 2 -16.85 -20.01 2.98
CA LEU A 2 -15.64 -19.67 2.23
C LEU A 2 -15.21 -20.93 1.47
N LYS A 3 -14.92 -20.79 0.16
CA LYS A 3 -14.38 -21.89 -0.65
C LYS A 3 -13.08 -22.39 -0.06
N PRO A 4 -12.78 -23.70 -0.12
CA PRO A 4 -11.51 -24.26 0.33
C PRO A 4 -10.32 -23.58 -0.37
N PHE A 5 -9.21 -23.48 0.33
CA PHE A 5 -7.97 -22.81 -0.12
C PHE A 5 -7.48 -23.36 -1.49
N ASP A 6 -7.75 -24.61 -1.79
CA ASP A 6 -7.35 -25.34 -3.00
C ASP A 6 -8.04 -24.81 -4.29
N GLU A 7 -9.24 -24.22 -4.18
CA GLU A 7 -9.90 -23.55 -5.33
C GLU A 7 -9.36 -22.13 -5.55
N PHE A 8 -8.82 -21.50 -4.51
CA PHE A 8 -8.15 -20.22 -4.60
C PHE A 8 -6.80 -20.35 -5.34
N ASP A 9 -6.04 -21.41 -5.04
CA ASP A 9 -4.78 -21.70 -5.71
C ASP A 9 -5.00 -21.99 -7.20
N SER A 10 -6.03 -22.74 -7.56
CA SER A 10 -6.35 -23.05 -8.97
C SER A 10 -6.85 -21.83 -9.76
N PHE A 11 -7.46 -20.84 -9.12
CA PHE A 11 -7.85 -19.58 -9.74
C PHE A 11 -6.61 -18.67 -9.90
N PHE A 12 -5.73 -18.63 -8.91
CA PHE A 12 -4.45 -17.92 -8.96
C PHE A 12 -3.57 -18.49 -10.06
N GLU A 13 -3.38 -19.80 -10.12
CA GLU A 13 -2.61 -20.46 -11.17
C GLU A 13 -3.19 -20.22 -12.57
N ARG A 14 -4.50 -20.29 -12.77
CA ARG A 14 -5.13 -20.07 -14.08
C ARG A 14 -4.99 -18.65 -14.61
N ASN A 15 -5.00 -17.65 -13.75
CA ASN A 15 -4.82 -16.25 -14.17
C ASN A 15 -3.34 -15.88 -14.32
N LEU A 16 -2.45 -16.47 -13.54
CA LEU A 16 -0.99 -16.38 -13.72
C LEU A 16 -0.54 -17.04 -15.03
N TYR A 17 -1.11 -18.21 -15.38
CA TYR A 17 -0.79 -18.91 -16.63
C TYR A 17 -1.22 -18.16 -17.89
N LYS A 18 -2.30 -17.38 -17.85
CA LYS A 18 -2.75 -16.61 -19.02
C LYS A 18 -1.86 -15.41 -19.37
N ASN A 19 -1.06 -14.93 -18.44
CA ASN A 19 -0.27 -13.69 -18.61
C ASN A 19 1.23 -13.93 -18.73
N ASN A 20 1.74 -15.17 -18.60
CA ASN A 20 3.17 -15.43 -18.65
C ASN A 20 3.56 -16.36 -19.80
N SER A 21 3.96 -15.77 -20.91
CA SER A 21 4.70 -16.49 -21.98
C SER A 21 6.21 -16.55 -21.71
N CYS A 22 6.68 -16.29 -20.49
CA CYS A 22 8.11 -16.38 -20.13
C CYS A 22 8.30 -16.79 -18.67
N GLY A 23 8.97 -17.87 -18.47
CA GLY A 23 9.19 -18.81 -17.38
C GLY A 23 9.64 -18.35 -15.98
N GLU A 24 9.26 -17.17 -15.49
CA GLU A 24 9.46 -16.81 -14.09
C GLU A 24 8.15 -16.43 -13.42
N TYR A 25 7.76 -17.19 -12.39
CA TYR A 25 6.58 -16.88 -11.58
C TYR A 25 6.83 -15.63 -10.76
N LYS A 26 6.07 -14.57 -11.03
CA LYS A 26 6.03 -13.38 -10.19
C LYS A 26 5.04 -13.63 -9.06
N THR A 27 5.53 -13.72 -7.84
CA THR A 27 4.77 -14.15 -6.66
C THR A 27 4.42 -13.02 -5.69
N ASN A 28 4.99 -11.84 -5.89
CA ASN A 28 4.75 -10.69 -5.03
C ASN A 28 4.05 -9.56 -5.78
N TYR A 29 2.85 -9.22 -5.33
CA TYR A 29 2.01 -8.17 -5.89
C TYR A 29 2.11 -6.93 -5.02
N ILE A 30 3.11 -6.12 -5.28
CA ILE A 30 3.42 -4.90 -4.57
C ILE A 30 3.74 -3.81 -5.59
N SER A 31 3.29 -2.59 -5.32
CA SER A 31 3.70 -1.43 -6.11
C SER A 31 4.72 -0.63 -5.33
N SER A 32 5.80 -0.27 -5.98
CA SER A 32 6.85 0.54 -5.38
C SER A 32 7.27 1.68 -6.28
N GLY A 33 7.85 2.69 -5.71
CA GLY A 33 8.38 3.85 -6.42
C GLY A 33 9.29 4.67 -5.53
N LEU A 34 9.95 5.65 -6.11
CA LEU A 34 10.80 6.54 -5.33
C LEU A 34 9.94 7.48 -4.47
N PRO A 35 10.28 7.63 -3.17
CA PRO A 35 9.55 8.53 -2.30
C PRO A 35 9.77 9.99 -2.76
N ASN A 36 8.68 10.72 -2.87
CA ASN A 36 8.75 12.14 -3.12
C ASN A 36 9.21 12.91 -1.88
N ARG A 37 9.48 14.22 -2.04
CA ARG A 37 9.98 15.08 -0.94
C ARG A 37 9.07 15.05 0.29
N LYS A 38 7.75 14.96 0.12
CA LYS A 38 6.78 14.93 1.22
C LYS A 38 6.88 13.62 2.02
N VAL A 39 7.07 12.50 1.35
CA VAL A 39 7.28 11.19 1.99
C VAL A 39 8.62 11.16 2.71
N LEU A 40 9.69 11.62 2.05
CA LEU A 40 11.02 11.68 2.65
C LEU A 40 11.06 12.55 3.93
N SER A 41 10.33 13.65 3.97
CA SER A 41 10.28 14.51 5.16
C SER A 41 9.69 13.82 6.39
N ARG A 42 8.78 12.85 6.19
CA ARG A 42 8.21 12.04 7.30
C ARG A 42 9.24 11.15 7.98
N LEU A 43 10.25 10.71 7.24
CA LEU A 43 11.32 9.83 7.71
C LEU A 43 12.56 10.62 8.15
N SER A 44 12.85 11.74 7.49
CA SER A 44 14.06 12.53 7.73
C SER A 44 14.10 13.16 9.11
N TYR A 45 12.94 13.46 9.66
CA TYR A 45 12.82 14.16 10.94
C TYR A 45 11.95 13.38 11.92
N TYR A 46 12.15 13.64 13.21
CA TYR A 46 11.23 13.16 14.25
C TYR A 46 9.96 13.99 14.21
N ASN A 47 8.82 13.33 14.04
CA ASN A 47 7.51 13.98 14.01
C ASN A 47 6.88 13.95 15.40
N PHE A 48 6.29 15.06 15.80
CA PHE A 48 5.64 15.23 17.08
C PHE A 48 4.14 15.44 16.89
N PHE A 49 3.38 15.14 17.93
CA PHE A 49 1.92 15.33 17.94
C PHE A 49 1.16 14.56 16.85
N ILE A 50 1.69 13.43 16.38
CA ILE A 50 1.10 12.63 15.29
C ILE A 50 -0.35 12.24 15.62
N ALA A 51 -0.64 11.87 16.87
CA ALA A 51 -1.99 11.53 17.31
C ALA A 51 -2.99 12.70 17.14
N GLN A 52 -2.52 13.94 17.23
CA GLN A 52 -3.35 15.14 17.11
C GLN A 52 -3.63 15.52 15.64
N TRP A 53 -2.95 14.93 14.67
CA TRP A 53 -3.21 15.20 13.26
C TRP A 53 -4.57 14.70 12.78
N ARG A 54 -5.17 13.78 13.51
CA ARG A 54 -6.53 13.25 13.29
C ARG A 54 -7.55 13.79 14.29
N ASN A 55 -7.19 14.78 15.09
CA ASN A 55 -8.10 15.36 16.07
C ASN A 55 -9.32 15.98 15.37
N PRO A 56 -10.55 15.71 15.80
CA PRO A 56 -11.76 16.29 15.22
C PRO A 56 -11.79 17.82 15.34
N ASN A 57 -11.19 18.38 16.38
CA ASN A 57 -11.06 19.82 16.54
C ASN A 57 -10.03 20.39 15.55
N LYS A 58 -10.52 21.18 14.58
CA LYS A 58 -9.68 21.78 13.53
C LYS A 58 -8.57 22.68 14.06
N VAL A 59 -8.80 23.37 15.19
CA VAL A 59 -7.81 24.29 15.80
C VAL A 59 -6.64 23.46 16.37
N ILE A 60 -6.93 22.42 17.16
CA ILE A 60 -5.91 21.54 17.74
C ILE A 60 -5.09 20.88 16.62
N ARG A 61 -5.78 20.35 15.59
CA ARG A 61 -5.11 19.75 14.44
C ARG A 61 -4.17 20.74 13.73
N LYS A 62 -4.63 21.98 13.48
CA LYS A 62 -3.83 23.01 12.83
C LYS A 62 -2.60 23.39 13.68
N MET A 63 -2.79 23.57 14.98
CA MET A 63 -1.70 23.88 15.92
C MET A 63 -0.66 22.76 15.94
N ALA A 64 -1.08 21.51 16.09
CA ALA A 64 -0.20 20.35 16.09
C ALA A 64 0.64 20.27 14.79
N THR A 65 0.01 20.49 13.64
CA THR A 65 0.70 20.48 12.34
C THR A 65 1.72 21.62 12.22
N MET A 66 1.35 22.83 12.64
CA MET A 66 2.25 23.99 12.59
C MET A 66 3.44 23.81 13.52
N THR A 67 3.20 23.36 14.76
CA THR A 67 4.28 23.09 15.73
C THR A 67 5.20 21.98 15.21
N ASN A 68 4.66 20.90 14.65
CA ASN A 68 5.48 19.85 14.06
C ASN A 68 6.35 20.40 12.92
N SER A 69 5.78 21.24 12.04
CA SER A 69 6.54 21.83 10.92
C SER A 69 7.69 22.71 11.42
N ALA A 70 7.47 23.51 12.46
CA ALA A 70 8.51 24.33 13.07
C ALA A 70 9.62 23.47 13.70
N LEU A 71 9.25 22.38 14.40
CA LEU A 71 10.21 21.44 14.97
C LEU A 71 11.02 20.68 13.90
N CYS A 72 10.39 20.31 12.78
CA CYS A 72 11.11 19.71 11.65
C CYS A 72 12.11 20.69 11.01
N LEU A 73 11.71 21.96 10.88
CA LEU A 73 12.63 23.01 10.39
C LEU A 73 13.82 23.20 11.34
N LEU A 74 13.58 23.26 12.64
CA LEU A 74 14.65 23.33 13.64
C LEU A 74 15.61 22.15 13.52
N GLN A 75 15.08 20.93 13.40
CA GLN A 75 15.88 19.73 13.19
C GLN A 75 16.74 19.83 11.93
N ALA A 76 16.20 20.36 10.82
CA ALA A 76 16.95 20.57 9.60
C ALA A 76 18.12 21.56 9.80
N VAL A 77 17.89 22.66 10.53
CA VAL A 77 18.91 23.69 10.83
C VAL A 77 20.04 23.11 11.67
N ILE A 78 19.74 22.28 12.67
CA ILE A 78 20.77 21.64 13.51
C ILE A 78 21.37 20.36 12.90
N GLY A 79 21.02 20.04 11.65
CA GLY A 79 21.64 18.96 10.88
C GLY A 79 21.09 17.56 11.16
N ILE A 80 19.96 17.43 11.85
CA ILE A 80 19.30 16.12 12.03
C ILE A 80 18.73 15.68 10.69
N ASN A 81 19.13 14.48 10.23
CA ASN A 81 18.57 13.83 9.07
C ASN A 81 18.71 12.31 9.21
N ARG A 82 17.60 11.65 9.57
CA ARG A 82 17.56 10.19 9.85
C ARG A 82 17.73 9.33 8.60
N VAL A 83 17.46 9.88 7.41
CA VAL A 83 17.62 9.15 6.14
C VAL A 83 19.00 9.31 5.52
N LYS A 84 19.84 10.16 6.10
CA LYS A 84 21.22 10.33 5.65
C LYS A 84 22.04 9.09 6.08
N ASN A 85 22.77 8.51 5.16
CA ASN A 85 23.69 7.38 5.41
C ASN A 85 22.99 6.06 5.82
N LEU A 86 21.79 5.78 5.29
CA LEU A 86 21.08 4.51 5.57
C LEU A 86 21.79 3.28 5.01
N GLY A 87 22.63 3.41 3.98
CA GLY A 87 23.25 2.28 3.28
C GLY A 87 22.30 1.50 2.36
N PHE A 88 21.04 1.93 2.25
CA PHE A 88 20.03 1.37 1.32
C PHE A 88 19.13 2.48 0.79
N ARG A 89 18.49 2.24 -0.34
CA ARG A 89 17.57 3.20 -0.98
C ARG A 89 16.17 3.01 -0.43
N LEU A 90 15.50 4.11 -0.12
CA LEU A 90 14.11 4.09 0.31
C LEU A 90 13.18 3.98 -0.90
N TYR A 91 12.10 3.21 -0.72
CA TYR A 91 11.00 3.08 -1.66
C TYR A 91 9.68 3.31 -0.95
N TYR A 92 8.67 3.72 -1.71
CA TYR A 92 7.35 4.07 -1.21
C TYR A 92 6.28 3.46 -2.12
N GLY A 93 5.18 3.04 -1.56
CA GLY A 93 4.05 2.51 -2.33
C GLY A 93 2.82 2.31 -1.48
N SER A 94 1.86 1.59 -2.01
CA SER A 94 0.62 1.26 -1.31
C SER A 94 0.89 0.35 -0.12
N SER A 95 0.21 0.59 1.01
CA SER A 95 0.17 -0.36 2.14
C SER A 95 -0.67 -1.62 1.84
N TRP A 96 -1.29 -1.67 0.66
CA TRP A 96 -2.06 -2.81 0.18
C TRP A 96 -1.19 -3.65 -0.76
N TRP A 97 -0.77 -4.80 -0.31
CA TRP A 97 0.07 -5.72 -1.07
C TRP A 97 -0.29 -7.18 -0.76
N SER A 98 0.08 -8.08 -1.65
CA SER A 98 0.02 -9.52 -1.47
C SER A 98 1.39 -10.10 -1.73
N ILE A 99 1.88 -10.96 -0.85
CA ILE A 99 3.24 -11.46 -0.88
C ILE A 99 3.26 -12.97 -0.66
N SER A 100 4.31 -13.62 -1.17
CA SER A 100 4.57 -15.02 -0.90
C SER A 100 4.96 -15.25 0.56
N ASP A 101 4.72 -16.47 1.05
CA ASP A 101 5.13 -16.89 2.39
C ASP A 101 6.67 -16.76 2.59
N GLU A 102 7.43 -17.06 1.57
CA GLU A 102 8.89 -16.93 1.58
C GLU A 102 9.33 -15.48 1.78
N PHE A 103 8.74 -14.56 1.02
CA PHE A 103 9.02 -13.14 1.23
C PHE A 103 8.49 -12.64 2.57
N ALA A 104 7.35 -13.13 3.04
CA ALA A 104 6.83 -12.76 4.36
C ALA A 104 7.81 -13.11 5.49
N LYS A 105 8.40 -14.29 5.46
CA LYS A 105 9.44 -14.72 6.42
C LYS A 105 10.66 -13.81 6.36
N TYR A 106 11.16 -13.55 5.16
CA TYR A 106 12.29 -12.63 4.93
C TYR A 106 11.96 -11.21 5.41
N TYR A 107 10.76 -10.72 5.08
CA TYR A 107 10.28 -9.40 5.51
C TYR A 107 10.28 -9.26 7.04
N LEU A 108 9.76 -10.24 7.77
CA LEU A 108 9.72 -10.21 9.24
C LEU A 108 11.11 -10.12 9.86
N GLU A 109 12.10 -10.82 9.28
CA GLU A 109 13.49 -10.74 9.73
C GLU A 109 14.10 -9.34 9.51
N LYS A 110 13.89 -8.76 8.33
CA LYS A 110 14.50 -7.47 7.95
C LYS A 110 13.73 -6.26 8.50
N ALA A 111 12.41 -6.38 8.65
CA ALA A 111 11.56 -5.30 9.12
C ALA A 111 11.94 -4.82 10.53
N LYS A 112 12.42 -5.71 11.40
CA LYS A 112 12.86 -5.34 12.73
C LYS A 112 13.90 -4.22 12.70
N LYS A 113 14.96 -4.38 11.89
CA LYS A 113 16.01 -3.34 11.75
C LYS A 113 15.45 -2.03 11.19
N PHE A 114 14.53 -2.11 10.24
CA PHE A 114 13.89 -0.93 9.66
C PHE A 114 13.03 -0.22 10.70
N ILE A 115 12.26 -0.97 11.48
CA ILE A 115 11.40 -0.47 12.55
C ILE A 115 12.26 0.18 13.65
N ASP A 116 13.37 -0.42 14.06
CA ASP A 116 14.27 0.13 15.07
C ASP A 116 14.81 1.52 14.67
N ILE A 117 15.04 1.74 13.36
CA ILE A 117 15.46 3.05 12.85
C ILE A 117 14.30 4.06 12.83
N PHE A 118 13.10 3.63 12.42
CA PHE A 118 12.02 4.55 12.04
C PHE A 118 10.76 4.48 12.91
N SER A 119 10.61 3.54 13.85
CA SER A 119 9.39 3.40 14.66
C SER A 119 9.09 4.61 15.53
N ASP A 120 10.14 5.26 16.05
CA ASP A 120 9.95 6.44 16.89
C ASP A 120 9.63 7.66 16.03
N LYS A 121 8.48 8.27 16.31
CA LYS A 121 8.05 9.55 15.72
C LYS A 121 8.06 9.60 14.19
N THR A 122 7.77 8.46 13.55
CA THR A 122 7.57 8.36 12.11
C THR A 122 6.10 8.07 11.79
N PHE A 123 5.62 8.61 10.68
CA PHE A 123 4.25 8.44 10.22
C PHE A 123 4.19 7.60 8.94
N ALA A 124 3.21 6.67 8.85
CA ALA A 124 2.94 5.84 7.67
C ALA A 124 4.17 5.01 7.20
N ILE A 125 4.79 4.33 8.15
CA ILE A 125 5.93 3.44 7.90
C ILE A 125 5.54 2.20 7.09
N ASP A 126 4.28 1.79 7.14
CA ASP A 126 3.66 0.70 6.40
C ASP A 126 3.63 0.92 4.89
N GLU A 127 3.70 2.18 4.44
CA GLU A 127 3.81 2.56 3.02
C GLU A 127 5.27 2.57 2.51
N ILE A 128 6.24 2.28 3.36
CA ILE A 128 7.67 2.44 3.04
C ILE A 128 8.47 1.19 3.35
N CYS A 129 8.23 0.57 4.49
CA CYS A 129 9.00 -0.55 4.98
C CYS A 129 8.97 -1.77 4.02
N PRO A 130 7.80 -2.31 3.62
CA PRO A 130 7.76 -3.47 2.74
C PRO A 130 8.34 -3.17 1.35
N GLN A 131 8.05 -2.00 0.78
CA GLN A 131 8.59 -1.57 -0.51
C GLN A 131 10.11 -1.43 -0.47
N THR A 132 10.62 -0.83 0.59
CA THR A 132 12.08 -0.68 0.76
C THR A 132 12.77 -2.03 0.92
N ILE A 133 12.19 -2.96 1.65
CA ILE A 133 12.79 -4.28 1.89
C ILE A 133 12.79 -5.11 0.60
N ILE A 134 11.67 -5.17 -0.13
CA ILE A 134 11.61 -5.98 -1.34
C ILE A 134 12.55 -5.43 -2.41
N GLU A 135 12.57 -4.13 -2.63
CA GLU A 135 13.39 -3.47 -3.64
C GLU A 135 14.91 -3.52 -3.38
N ASN A 136 15.31 -3.66 -2.11
CA ASN A 136 16.71 -3.84 -1.72
C ASN A 136 17.07 -5.31 -1.48
N SER A 137 16.27 -6.25 -1.97
CA SER A 137 16.49 -7.70 -1.82
C SER A 137 16.50 -8.41 -3.18
N TYR A 138 16.88 -9.68 -3.18
CA TYR A 138 16.75 -10.55 -4.36
C TYR A 138 15.30 -10.85 -4.74
N TYR A 139 14.33 -10.59 -3.86
CA TYR A 139 12.91 -10.70 -4.17
C TYR A 139 12.39 -9.62 -5.11
N LYS A 140 13.18 -8.60 -5.42
CA LYS A 140 12.82 -7.57 -6.40
C LYS A 140 12.38 -8.18 -7.73
N ASP A 141 13.10 -9.20 -8.19
CA ASP A 141 12.79 -9.85 -9.47
C ASP A 141 11.51 -10.68 -9.44
N SER A 142 10.94 -10.95 -8.26
CA SER A 142 9.67 -11.64 -8.06
C SER A 142 8.44 -10.71 -8.03
N ILE A 143 8.64 -9.39 -8.18
CA ILE A 143 7.53 -8.42 -8.20
C ILE A 143 6.74 -8.59 -9.51
N TYR A 144 5.41 -8.67 -9.37
CA TYR A 144 4.54 -8.72 -10.53
C TYR A 144 4.52 -7.38 -11.26
N ILE A 145 4.80 -7.45 -12.55
CA ILE A 145 4.75 -6.33 -13.47
C ILE A 145 3.64 -6.61 -14.47
N ASN A 146 2.70 -5.68 -14.65
CA ASN A 146 1.63 -5.84 -15.60
C ASN A 146 2.13 -5.79 -17.06
N PRO A 147 1.29 -6.13 -18.06
CA PRO A 147 1.69 -6.06 -19.47
C PRO A 147 2.14 -4.67 -19.96
N SER A 148 1.79 -3.61 -19.23
CA SER A 148 2.23 -2.23 -19.50
C SER A 148 3.56 -1.88 -18.84
N GLY A 149 4.23 -2.84 -18.21
CA GLY A 149 5.52 -2.62 -17.55
C GLY A 149 5.43 -1.91 -16.19
N ILE A 150 4.25 -1.91 -15.55
CA ILE A 150 4.00 -1.24 -14.27
C ILE A 150 3.80 -2.29 -13.17
N GLU A 151 4.52 -2.13 -12.05
CA GLU A 151 4.30 -2.92 -10.84
C GLU A 151 2.88 -2.70 -10.32
N GLN A 152 2.20 -3.77 -9.95
CA GLN A 152 0.83 -3.71 -9.45
C GLN A 152 0.60 -4.56 -8.22
N ASN A 153 -0.30 -4.07 -7.36
CA ASN A 153 -0.78 -4.78 -6.19
C ASN A 153 -2.12 -5.52 -6.44
N LEU A 154 -2.60 -5.53 -7.67
CA LEU A 154 -3.84 -6.15 -8.13
C LEU A 154 -5.09 -5.75 -7.33
N ARG A 155 -5.18 -4.46 -6.96
CA ARG A 155 -6.32 -3.91 -6.23
C ARG A 155 -7.00 -2.81 -7.03
N LEU A 156 -8.29 -2.98 -7.25
CA LEU A 156 -9.16 -1.96 -7.84
C LEU A 156 -9.55 -0.97 -6.74
N ILE A 157 -8.87 0.17 -6.72
CA ILE A 157 -9.10 1.25 -5.75
C ILE A 157 -9.11 2.57 -6.51
N ASP A 158 -10.25 3.24 -6.54
CA ASP A 158 -10.37 4.53 -7.20
C ASP A 158 -10.30 5.69 -6.21
N PHE A 159 -9.15 6.34 -6.15
CA PHE A 159 -8.97 7.56 -5.38
C PHE A 159 -9.33 8.83 -6.16
N GLN A 160 -9.53 8.75 -7.49
CA GLN A 160 -9.83 9.92 -8.31
C GLN A 160 -11.29 10.35 -8.11
N ARG A 161 -12.20 9.37 -8.08
CA ARG A 161 -13.63 9.59 -7.75
C ARG A 161 -13.90 9.66 -6.25
N GLY A 162 -12.88 9.50 -5.41
CA GLY A 162 -13.01 9.57 -3.95
C GLY A 162 -13.31 10.97 -3.44
N ASN A 163 -13.51 11.07 -2.11
CA ASN A 163 -13.93 12.32 -1.46
C ASN A 163 -12.82 13.38 -1.30
N GLY A 164 -11.64 13.18 -1.90
CA GLY A 164 -10.51 14.12 -1.84
C GLY A 164 -9.75 14.16 -0.50
N TYR A 165 -10.22 13.44 0.53
CA TYR A 165 -9.58 13.37 1.86
C TYR A 165 -8.86 12.05 2.11
N GLY A 166 -8.48 11.33 1.04
CA GLY A 166 -7.78 10.05 1.13
C GLY A 166 -8.70 8.84 1.28
N SER A 167 -10.03 9.02 1.17
CA SER A 167 -10.98 7.93 1.04
C SER A 167 -11.26 7.65 -0.43
N PRO A 168 -11.14 6.40 -0.89
CA PRO A 168 -11.46 6.05 -2.27
C PRO A 168 -12.97 6.12 -2.54
N HIS A 169 -13.33 6.05 -3.82
CA HIS A 169 -14.70 5.89 -4.28
C HIS A 169 -15.36 4.66 -3.64
N VAL A 170 -16.64 4.81 -3.26
CA VAL A 170 -17.48 3.67 -2.85
C VAL A 170 -18.16 3.15 -4.10
N TRP A 171 -17.84 1.91 -4.46
CA TRP A 171 -18.38 1.22 -5.62
C TRP A 171 -19.89 1.01 -5.45
N THR A 172 -20.65 1.26 -6.50
CA THR A 172 -22.10 1.08 -6.57
C THR A 172 -22.50 0.16 -7.72
N ILE A 173 -23.76 -0.25 -7.78
CA ILE A 173 -24.25 -1.11 -8.86
C ILE A 173 -24.02 -0.50 -10.26
N SER A 174 -23.99 0.83 -10.36
CA SER A 174 -23.66 1.50 -11.62
C SER A 174 -22.24 1.23 -12.12
N ASP A 175 -21.32 0.82 -11.25
CA ASP A 175 -19.93 0.52 -11.55
C ASP A 175 -19.70 -0.98 -11.86
N ILE A 176 -20.73 -1.81 -11.83
CA ILE A 176 -20.61 -3.28 -11.92
C ILE A 176 -19.79 -3.74 -13.13
N ASN A 177 -19.97 -3.11 -14.27
CA ASN A 177 -19.24 -3.46 -15.48
C ASN A 177 -17.74 -3.18 -15.36
N GLU A 178 -17.32 -2.11 -14.67
CA GLU A 178 -15.92 -1.80 -14.42
C GLU A 178 -15.30 -2.85 -13.50
N ILE A 179 -16.04 -3.25 -12.47
CA ILE A 179 -15.59 -4.26 -11.49
C ILE A 179 -15.46 -5.65 -12.14
N LEU A 180 -16.43 -6.08 -12.93
CA LEU A 180 -16.42 -7.40 -13.56
C LEU A 180 -15.39 -7.52 -14.70
N ASN A 181 -15.02 -6.42 -15.34
CA ASN A 181 -14.05 -6.41 -16.44
C ASN A 181 -12.60 -6.12 -15.99
N THR A 182 -12.36 -5.89 -14.69
CA THR A 182 -11.01 -5.66 -14.20
C THR A 182 -10.19 -6.94 -14.11
N ASN A 183 -8.87 -6.82 -14.31
CA ASN A 183 -7.91 -7.88 -14.00
C ASN A 183 -7.41 -7.85 -12.54
N ASN A 184 -7.95 -6.95 -11.73
CA ASN A 184 -7.59 -6.88 -10.32
C ASN A 184 -8.27 -8.02 -9.54
N LEU A 185 -7.57 -8.54 -8.52
CA LEU A 185 -8.06 -9.67 -7.68
C LEU A 185 -8.89 -9.19 -6.49
N PHE A 186 -8.72 -7.95 -6.08
CA PHE A 186 -9.39 -7.36 -4.93
C PHE A 186 -9.95 -6.00 -5.30
N GLY A 187 -11.08 -5.63 -4.70
CA GLY A 187 -11.69 -4.32 -4.87
C GLY A 187 -11.99 -3.64 -3.53
N ARG A 188 -11.95 -2.32 -3.53
CA ARG A 188 -12.46 -1.48 -2.45
C ARG A 188 -12.74 -0.06 -2.95
N LYS A 189 -13.67 0.68 -2.34
CA LYS A 189 -14.39 0.42 -1.12
C LYS A 189 -15.81 -0.01 -1.48
N PHE A 190 -16.35 -1.00 -0.76
CA PHE A 190 -17.77 -1.33 -0.76
C PHE A 190 -18.35 -0.92 0.59
N ASP A 191 -19.62 -0.49 0.59
CA ASP A 191 -20.31 -0.03 1.77
C ASP A 191 -21.80 -0.37 1.63
N SER A 192 -22.26 -1.36 2.36
CA SER A 192 -23.64 -1.85 2.27
C SER A 192 -24.70 -0.86 2.75
N GLU A 193 -24.30 0.17 3.49
CA GLU A 193 -25.21 1.26 3.86
C GLU A 193 -25.43 2.23 2.68
N ILE A 194 -24.49 2.27 1.72
CA ILE A 194 -24.59 3.10 0.52
C ILE A 194 -25.22 2.31 -0.61
N ASP A 195 -24.77 1.08 -0.86
CA ASP A 195 -25.27 0.22 -1.91
C ASP A 195 -25.01 -1.27 -1.55
N ALA A 196 -26.07 -1.96 -1.11
CA ALA A 196 -26.01 -3.39 -0.82
C ALA A 196 -26.10 -4.24 -2.10
N GLU A 197 -26.77 -3.74 -3.14
CA GLU A 197 -27.03 -4.47 -4.39
C GLU A 197 -25.73 -4.85 -5.11
N ILE A 198 -24.73 -3.97 -5.10
CA ILE A 198 -23.43 -4.24 -5.72
C ILE A 198 -22.74 -5.45 -5.08
N VAL A 199 -22.84 -5.61 -3.77
CA VAL A 199 -22.23 -6.72 -3.04
C VAL A 199 -22.92 -8.04 -3.39
N GLU A 200 -24.26 -8.03 -3.43
CA GLU A 200 -25.06 -9.20 -3.81
C GLU A 200 -24.79 -9.62 -5.26
N GLU A 201 -24.72 -8.67 -6.20
CA GLU A 201 -24.45 -8.96 -7.60
C GLU A 201 -23.05 -9.55 -7.81
N ILE A 202 -22.03 -9.01 -7.14
CA ILE A 202 -20.67 -9.58 -7.18
C ILE A 202 -20.67 -11.00 -6.63
N LEU A 203 -21.30 -11.25 -5.50
CA LEU A 203 -21.37 -12.59 -4.90
C LEU A 203 -22.08 -13.58 -5.83
N ASN A 204 -23.18 -13.18 -6.47
CA ASN A 204 -23.88 -13.99 -7.45
C ASN A 204 -23.00 -14.36 -8.65
N LYS A 205 -22.18 -13.43 -9.13
CA LYS A 205 -21.25 -13.68 -10.26
C LYS A 205 -20.06 -14.57 -9.88
N ILE A 206 -19.64 -14.55 -8.62
CA ILE A 206 -18.54 -15.41 -8.14
C ILE A 206 -19.01 -16.83 -7.86
N HIS A 207 -20.24 -17.01 -7.40
CA HIS A 207 -20.79 -18.29 -6.98
C HIS A 207 -21.68 -18.99 -8.04
N GLY A 208 -22.07 -18.30 -9.09
CA GLY A 208 -22.82 -18.84 -10.25
C GLY A 208 -21.89 -19.35 -11.33
#